data_7e61250e348b89b869d51e5838a3275b
#
_entry.id   7e61250e348b89b869d51e5838a3275b
#
_cell.length_a   1.000
_cell.length_b   1.000
_cell.length_c   1.000
_cell.angle_alpha   90.00
_cell.angle_beta   90.00
_cell.angle_gamma   90.00
#
_symmetry.space_group_name_H-M   'P 1'
#
loop_
_entity.id
_entity.type
_entity.pdbx_description
1 polymer ?
#
loop_
_entity_poly.entity_id
_entity_poly.type
_entity_poly.pdbx_seq_one_letter_code
_entity_poly.pdbx_strand_id
1 'polypeptide(L)'
;MPAATFTEEKGEEPDHGLKFGEQLRHLFTDKYMVLMYLYFFIYTIGTTLKNLGLVYYCNYVLGTYNDGITQMLVSVIGGIPMGIGIFAVWPLAKKFGKRNVTMVGFVLYAIGSLICWIFSTNLVMVLVGQFIKNIGGLPCAYVFMALFADCLDHLEWKSDIRLDGAAMSIYNIIAVAMVGIMTGVFNWLLATAGYIAPIAAESAEAAASTLAANGWTAQVALESLKPAADGVLTVAMAQPDSVNWVISFAFVGLEVFTGIILAVILWFLNVEKNIAKEQEEIKARHEKEARA
;
A
#
# COMPACT_ATOMS: atom_id res chain seq x y z
N MET A 1 13.21 -4.00 46.25
CA MET A 1 12.98 -4.15 44.83
C MET A 1 14.34 -4.18 44.15
N PRO A 2 14.80 -5.27 43.53
CA PRO A 2 16.07 -5.29 42.82
C PRO A 2 15.92 -4.49 41.53
N ALA A 3 16.88 -3.60 41.26
CA ALA A 3 17.01 -2.85 40.05
C ALA A 3 17.16 -3.83 38.88
N ALA A 4 16.27 -3.71 37.89
CA ALA A 4 16.43 -4.39 36.61
C ALA A 4 17.74 -3.87 35.96
N THR A 5 18.76 -4.69 35.98
CA THR A 5 19.94 -4.47 35.14
C THR A 5 19.50 -4.61 33.70
N PHE A 6 19.35 -3.48 33.01
CA PHE A 6 19.33 -3.47 31.54
C PHE A 6 20.68 -4.04 31.12
N THR A 7 20.68 -5.27 30.66
CA THR A 7 21.78 -5.79 29.84
C THR A 7 21.79 -4.92 28.57
N GLU A 8 22.84 -4.11 28.42
CA GLU A 8 23.18 -3.53 27.14
C GLU A 8 23.29 -4.70 26.15
N GLU A 9 22.31 -4.81 25.24
CA GLU A 9 22.50 -5.58 24.04
C GLU A 9 23.68 -4.92 23.31
N LYS A 10 24.84 -5.56 23.39
CA LYS A 10 25.95 -5.27 22.49
C LYS A 10 25.57 -5.78 21.10
N GLY A 11 24.67 -5.07 20.45
CA GLY A 11 24.37 -5.15 19.05
C GLY A 11 25.26 -4.19 18.25
N GLU A 12 26.55 -4.14 18.53
CA GLU A 12 27.52 -3.65 17.56
C GLU A 12 27.67 -4.78 16.52
N GLU A 13 26.83 -4.72 15.47
CA GLU A 13 27.16 -5.35 14.21
C GLU A 13 28.59 -4.92 13.84
N PRO A 14 29.47 -5.82 13.46
CA PRO A 14 30.79 -5.43 12.98
C PRO A 14 30.57 -4.53 11.77
N ASP A 15 30.79 -3.23 11.96
CA ASP A 15 30.87 -2.28 10.86
C ASP A 15 32.09 -2.73 10.03
N HIS A 16 31.82 -3.45 8.95
CA HIS A 16 32.85 -3.96 8.04
C HIS A 16 33.59 -2.83 7.33
N GLY A 17 33.45 -1.58 7.76
CA GLY A 17 34.13 -0.41 7.21
C GLY A 17 33.82 -0.13 5.74
N LEU A 18 32.79 -0.77 5.20
CA LEU A 18 32.37 -0.59 3.81
C LEU A 18 31.77 0.80 3.62
N LYS A 19 32.25 1.48 2.60
CA LYS A 19 31.65 2.75 2.19
C LYS A 19 30.19 2.54 1.79
N PHE A 20 29.36 3.52 2.09
CA PHE A 20 27.90 3.47 1.78
C PHE A 20 27.61 3.10 0.31
N GLY A 21 28.42 3.58 -0.64
CA GLY A 21 28.28 3.21 -2.06
C GLY A 21 28.55 1.72 -2.36
N GLU A 22 29.44 1.09 -1.60
CA GLU A 22 29.71 -0.36 -1.71
C GLU A 22 28.57 -1.17 -1.13
N GLN A 23 28.03 -0.76 0.01
CA GLN A 23 26.83 -1.37 0.60
C GLN A 23 25.65 -1.33 -0.37
N LEU A 24 25.37 -0.17 -0.99
CA LEU A 24 24.36 -0.02 -2.03
C LEU A 24 24.61 -0.96 -3.22
N ARG A 25 25.85 -1.07 -3.67
CA ARG A 25 26.22 -1.95 -4.78
C ARG A 25 25.88 -3.41 -4.46
N HIS A 26 26.18 -3.91 -3.25
CA HIS A 26 25.83 -5.27 -2.83
C HIS A 26 24.32 -5.48 -2.83
N LEU A 27 23.54 -4.55 -2.24
CA LEU A 27 22.09 -4.62 -2.17
C LEU A 27 21.41 -4.61 -3.55
N PHE A 28 21.90 -3.77 -4.48
CA PHE A 28 21.31 -3.67 -5.83
C PHE A 28 21.89 -4.68 -6.85
N THR A 29 22.93 -5.42 -6.49
CA THR A 29 23.47 -6.51 -7.32
C THR A 29 22.81 -7.85 -6.98
N ASP A 30 22.27 -8.00 -5.76
CA ASP A 30 21.61 -9.23 -5.38
C ASP A 30 20.17 -9.28 -5.94
N LYS A 31 19.87 -10.38 -6.63
CA LYS A 31 18.59 -10.59 -7.30
C LYS A 31 17.41 -10.54 -6.36
N TYR A 32 17.51 -11.15 -5.17
CA TYR A 32 16.39 -11.25 -4.25
C TYR A 32 16.14 -9.92 -3.54
N MET A 33 17.20 -9.20 -3.20
CA MET A 33 17.07 -7.85 -2.65
C MET A 33 16.41 -6.87 -3.65
N VAL A 34 16.83 -6.91 -4.92
CA VAL A 34 16.22 -6.08 -5.97
C VAL A 34 14.74 -6.44 -6.17
N LEU A 35 14.39 -7.74 -6.18
CA LEU A 35 12.99 -8.16 -6.27
C LEU A 35 12.16 -7.70 -5.07
N MET A 36 12.74 -7.71 -3.84
CA MET A 36 12.04 -7.22 -2.64
C MET A 36 11.84 -5.71 -2.67
N TYR A 37 12.82 -4.92 -3.12
CA TYR A 37 12.63 -3.48 -3.29
C TYR A 37 11.63 -3.15 -4.38
N LEU A 38 11.65 -3.86 -5.50
CA LEU A 38 10.65 -3.70 -6.58
C LEU A 38 9.24 -4.08 -6.08
N TYR A 39 9.13 -5.17 -5.34
CA TYR A 39 7.89 -5.57 -4.69
C TYR A 39 7.37 -4.46 -3.78
N PHE A 40 8.20 -3.94 -2.88
CA PHE A 40 7.80 -2.89 -1.95
C PHE A 40 7.45 -1.58 -2.66
N PHE A 41 8.22 -1.20 -3.67
CA PHE A 41 7.97 -0.02 -4.50
C PHE A 41 6.58 -0.08 -5.15
N ILE A 42 6.26 -1.19 -5.83
CA ILE A 42 4.96 -1.36 -6.51
C ILE A 42 3.81 -1.44 -5.50
N TYR A 43 4.01 -2.14 -4.38
CA TYR A 43 3.02 -2.20 -3.30
C TYR A 43 2.70 -0.81 -2.75
N THR A 44 3.71 0.02 -2.52
CA THR A 44 3.54 1.37 -1.99
C THR A 44 2.83 2.30 -2.97
N ILE A 45 3.05 2.16 -4.28
CA ILE A 45 2.29 2.89 -5.31
C ILE A 45 0.79 2.62 -5.15
N GLY A 46 0.39 1.35 -5.15
CA GLY A 46 -1.01 0.96 -5.06
C GLY A 46 -1.67 1.44 -3.77
N THR A 47 -1.04 1.17 -2.63
CA THR A 47 -1.60 1.52 -1.31
C THR A 47 -1.68 3.02 -1.07
N THR A 48 -0.70 3.80 -1.54
CA THR A 48 -0.72 5.26 -1.39
C THR A 48 -1.82 5.89 -2.24
N LEU A 49 -1.94 5.53 -3.51
CA LEU A 49 -3.00 6.04 -4.38
C LEU A 49 -4.38 5.64 -3.89
N LYS A 50 -4.57 4.42 -3.40
CA LYS A 50 -5.80 4.00 -2.75
C LYS A 50 -6.17 4.90 -1.58
N ASN A 51 -5.23 5.15 -0.68
CA ASN A 51 -5.49 5.96 0.52
C ASN A 51 -5.85 7.40 0.16
N LEU A 52 -5.18 7.98 -0.84
CA LEU A 52 -5.49 9.31 -1.36
C LEU A 52 -6.87 9.34 -2.05
N GLY A 53 -7.19 8.30 -2.80
CA GLY A 53 -8.44 8.20 -3.55
C GLY A 53 -9.69 7.92 -2.70
N LEU A 54 -9.55 7.40 -1.47
CA LEU A 54 -10.66 6.93 -0.64
C LEU A 54 -11.77 7.98 -0.44
N VAL A 55 -11.40 9.19 0.00
CA VAL A 55 -12.36 10.26 0.27
C VAL A 55 -13.04 10.74 -1.01
N TYR A 56 -12.27 10.90 -2.07
CA TYR A 56 -12.79 11.29 -3.39
C TYR A 56 -13.75 10.22 -3.94
N TYR A 57 -13.40 8.95 -3.77
CA TYR A 57 -14.23 7.83 -4.21
C TYR A 57 -15.58 7.79 -3.49
N CYS A 58 -15.59 7.91 -2.17
CA CYS A 58 -16.84 7.97 -1.39
C CYS A 58 -17.67 9.20 -1.76
N ASN A 59 -17.03 10.35 -1.91
CA ASN A 59 -17.75 11.59 -2.21
C ASN A 59 -18.38 11.60 -3.61
N TYR A 60 -17.62 11.21 -4.63
CA TYR A 60 -17.99 11.46 -6.02
C TYR A 60 -18.46 10.22 -6.76
N VAL A 61 -17.81 9.07 -6.57
CA VAL A 61 -18.16 7.82 -7.27
C VAL A 61 -19.33 7.11 -6.59
N LEU A 62 -19.31 7.01 -5.26
CA LEU A 62 -20.43 6.49 -4.49
C LEU A 62 -21.55 7.53 -4.28
N GLY A 63 -21.26 8.80 -4.53
CA GLY A 63 -22.24 9.89 -4.42
C GLY A 63 -22.65 10.24 -2.99
N THR A 64 -21.86 9.86 -1.99
CA THR A 64 -22.14 10.10 -0.56
C THR A 64 -21.29 11.26 -0.02
N TYR A 65 -21.42 12.42 -0.65
CA TYR A 65 -20.60 13.59 -0.36
C TYR A 65 -20.60 13.96 1.14
N ASN A 66 -19.38 14.08 1.72
CA ASN A 66 -19.14 14.36 3.14
C ASN A 66 -19.80 13.38 4.13
N ASP A 67 -20.22 12.20 3.69
CA ASP A 67 -20.74 11.19 4.60
C ASP A 67 -19.58 10.40 5.25
N GLY A 68 -19.24 10.79 6.47
CA GLY A 68 -18.22 10.10 7.28
C GLY A 68 -18.57 8.65 7.60
N ILE A 69 -19.87 8.29 7.62
CA ILE A 69 -20.31 6.91 7.87
C ILE A 69 -19.90 6.01 6.69
N THR A 70 -20.16 6.43 5.46
CA THR A 70 -19.75 5.66 4.27
C THR A 70 -18.23 5.53 4.20
N GLN A 71 -17.48 6.61 4.47
CA GLN A 71 -16.01 6.57 4.51
C GLN A 71 -15.51 5.60 5.58
N MET A 72 -16.12 5.65 6.78
CA MET A 72 -15.81 4.72 7.87
C MET A 72 -16.13 3.28 7.48
N LEU A 73 -17.29 3.01 6.89
CA LEU A 73 -17.69 1.65 6.48
C LEU A 73 -16.72 1.06 5.45
N VAL A 74 -16.36 1.82 4.42
CA VAL A 74 -15.40 1.36 3.39
C VAL A 74 -14.02 1.08 4.00
N SER A 75 -13.59 1.89 4.99
CA SER A 75 -12.31 1.70 5.67
C SER A 75 -12.34 0.57 6.69
N VAL A 76 -13.36 0.54 7.57
CA VAL A 76 -13.44 -0.38 8.72
C VAL A 76 -13.80 -1.79 8.28
N ILE A 77 -14.78 -1.98 7.39
CA ILE A 77 -15.14 -3.32 6.89
C ILE A 77 -13.95 -3.95 6.18
N GLY A 78 -13.19 -3.13 5.43
CA GLY A 78 -11.91 -3.56 4.89
C GLY A 78 -10.90 -3.92 5.99
N GLY A 79 -10.88 -3.21 7.11
CA GLY A 79 -9.93 -3.41 8.20
C GLY A 79 -10.21 -4.60 9.12
N ILE A 80 -11.46 -5.08 9.21
CA ILE A 80 -11.85 -6.20 10.08
C ILE A 80 -10.97 -7.45 9.86
N PRO A 81 -10.74 -7.92 8.61
CA PRO A 81 -9.86 -9.07 8.39
C PRO A 81 -8.44 -8.84 8.92
N MET A 82 -7.93 -7.61 8.85
CA MET A 82 -6.57 -7.28 9.30
C MET A 82 -6.39 -7.51 10.80
N GLY A 83 -7.38 -7.19 11.63
CA GLY A 83 -7.30 -7.39 13.08
C GLY A 83 -7.27 -8.87 13.51
N ILE A 84 -7.97 -9.75 12.78
CA ILE A 84 -8.12 -11.16 13.14
C ILE A 84 -7.14 -12.05 12.35
N GLY A 85 -6.72 -11.60 11.19
CA GLY A 85 -6.01 -12.39 10.21
C GLY A 85 -4.61 -12.86 10.62
N ILE A 86 -3.96 -12.23 11.59
CA ILE A 86 -2.66 -12.64 12.09
C ILE A 86 -2.66 -14.08 12.58
N PHE A 87 -3.74 -14.51 13.24
CA PHE A 87 -3.89 -15.87 13.77
C PHE A 87 -4.04 -16.91 12.66
N ALA A 88 -4.56 -16.53 11.51
CA ALA A 88 -4.73 -17.44 10.36
C ALA A 88 -3.51 -17.46 9.44
N VAL A 89 -2.86 -16.32 9.23
CA VAL A 89 -1.74 -16.19 8.28
C VAL A 89 -0.52 -16.97 8.71
N TRP A 90 -0.15 -16.91 10.00
CA TRP A 90 1.05 -17.56 10.51
C TRP A 90 1.05 -19.09 10.34
N PRO A 91 0.00 -19.83 10.74
CA PRO A 91 -0.09 -21.27 10.47
C PRO A 91 -0.06 -21.62 8.97
N LEU A 92 -0.72 -20.81 8.14
CA LEU A 92 -0.72 -20.99 6.69
C LEU A 92 0.67 -20.77 6.09
N ALA A 93 1.36 -19.71 6.48
CA ALA A 93 2.72 -19.42 6.03
C ALA A 93 3.71 -20.50 6.45
N LYS A 94 3.55 -21.04 7.68
CA LYS A 94 4.38 -22.16 8.17
C LYS A 94 4.14 -23.45 7.39
N LYS A 95 2.90 -23.72 6.95
CA LYS A 95 2.53 -24.95 6.24
C LYS A 95 2.85 -24.92 4.75
N PHE A 96 2.57 -23.80 4.08
CA PHE A 96 2.61 -23.66 2.62
C PHE A 96 3.80 -22.81 2.12
N GLY A 97 4.58 -22.23 3.03
CA GLY A 97 5.65 -21.27 2.74
C GLY A 97 5.15 -19.82 2.67
N LYS A 98 6.00 -18.90 3.16
CA LYS A 98 5.71 -17.45 3.22
C LYS A 98 5.37 -16.89 1.84
N ARG A 99 6.21 -17.20 0.85
CA ARG A 99 6.07 -16.78 -0.54
C ARG A 99 4.73 -17.23 -1.17
N ASN A 100 4.42 -18.53 -1.07
CA ASN A 100 3.25 -19.11 -1.74
C ASN A 100 1.95 -18.54 -1.15
N VAL A 101 1.87 -18.40 0.16
CA VAL A 101 0.70 -17.82 0.84
C VAL A 101 0.52 -16.36 0.44
N THR A 102 1.61 -15.59 0.36
CA THR A 102 1.55 -14.19 -0.07
C THR A 102 1.18 -14.05 -1.55
N MET A 103 1.68 -14.95 -2.40
CA MET A 103 1.34 -14.96 -3.83
C MET A 103 -0.15 -15.26 -4.06
N VAL A 104 -0.71 -16.27 -3.40
CA VAL A 104 -2.15 -16.58 -3.43
C VAL A 104 -2.95 -15.40 -2.84
N GLY A 105 -2.45 -14.78 -1.77
CA GLY A 105 -3.02 -13.58 -1.20
C GLY A 105 -3.16 -12.46 -2.23
N PHE A 106 -2.15 -12.18 -3.02
CA PHE A 106 -2.24 -11.13 -4.05
C PHE A 106 -3.19 -11.47 -5.21
N VAL A 107 -3.38 -12.73 -5.53
CA VAL A 107 -4.43 -13.13 -6.48
C VAL A 107 -5.81 -12.82 -5.92
N LEU A 108 -6.07 -13.14 -4.65
CA LEU A 108 -7.32 -12.77 -3.97
C LEU A 108 -7.48 -11.25 -3.85
N TYR A 109 -6.40 -10.54 -3.57
CA TYR A 109 -6.34 -9.08 -3.54
C TYR A 109 -6.76 -8.47 -4.88
N ALA A 110 -6.23 -8.98 -5.99
CA ALA A 110 -6.58 -8.54 -7.33
C ALA A 110 -8.05 -8.84 -7.66
N ILE A 111 -8.57 -10.02 -7.28
CA ILE A 111 -9.97 -10.40 -7.49
C ILE A 111 -10.90 -9.46 -6.71
N GLY A 112 -10.62 -9.20 -5.42
CA GLY A 112 -11.41 -8.28 -4.61
C GLY A 112 -11.42 -6.86 -5.17
N SER A 113 -10.26 -6.37 -5.63
CA SER A 113 -10.14 -5.06 -6.28
C SER A 113 -10.89 -5.01 -7.61
N LEU A 114 -10.89 -6.08 -8.38
CA LEU A 114 -11.63 -6.19 -9.63
C LEU A 114 -13.15 -6.14 -9.40
N ILE A 115 -13.65 -6.81 -8.37
CA ILE A 115 -15.07 -6.72 -7.96
C ILE A 115 -15.44 -5.27 -7.64
N CYS A 116 -14.63 -4.58 -6.83
CA CYS A 116 -14.84 -3.17 -6.52
C CYS A 116 -14.84 -2.31 -7.78
N TRP A 117 -13.97 -2.58 -8.75
CA TRP A 117 -13.84 -1.76 -9.96
C TRP A 117 -15.02 -1.96 -10.92
N ILE A 118 -15.47 -3.21 -11.12
CA ILE A 118 -16.64 -3.51 -11.97
C ILE A 118 -17.92 -2.92 -11.38
N PHE A 119 -18.09 -2.98 -10.07
CA PHE A 119 -19.29 -2.50 -9.37
C PHE A 119 -19.02 -1.23 -8.58
N SER A 120 -18.25 -0.30 -9.15
CA SER A 120 -17.71 0.88 -8.46
C SER A 120 -18.76 1.81 -7.85
N THR A 121 -19.99 1.82 -8.35
CA THR A 121 -21.10 2.65 -7.86
C THR A 121 -21.99 1.94 -6.83
N ASN A 122 -21.81 0.63 -6.64
CA ASN A 122 -22.63 -0.14 -5.70
C ASN A 122 -21.89 -0.34 -4.38
N LEU A 123 -22.32 0.38 -3.32
CA LEU A 123 -21.68 0.33 -2.00
C LEU A 123 -21.55 -1.10 -1.45
N VAL A 124 -22.59 -1.94 -1.56
CA VAL A 124 -22.56 -3.29 -1.01
C VAL A 124 -21.49 -4.15 -1.71
N MET A 125 -21.42 -4.08 -3.04
CA MET A 125 -20.42 -4.82 -3.81
C MET A 125 -19.00 -4.30 -3.55
N VAL A 126 -18.85 -2.99 -3.34
CA VAL A 126 -17.57 -2.39 -2.93
C VAL A 126 -17.14 -2.90 -1.56
N LEU A 127 -18.05 -2.98 -0.58
CA LEU A 127 -17.76 -3.53 0.75
C LEU A 127 -17.34 -5.01 0.68
N VAL A 128 -18.04 -5.82 -0.12
CA VAL A 128 -17.69 -7.24 -0.35
C VAL A 128 -16.31 -7.35 -1.00
N GLY A 129 -16.06 -6.58 -2.04
CA GLY A 129 -14.77 -6.58 -2.72
C GLY A 129 -13.63 -6.10 -1.82
N GLN A 130 -13.83 -5.05 -1.01
CA GLN A 130 -12.86 -4.59 -0.02
C GLN A 130 -12.56 -5.67 1.03
N PHE A 131 -13.58 -6.40 1.49
CA PHE A 131 -13.41 -7.50 2.44
C PHE A 131 -12.54 -8.63 1.86
N ILE A 132 -12.86 -9.10 0.64
CA ILE A 132 -12.08 -10.13 -0.07
C ILE A 132 -10.64 -9.65 -0.31
N LYS A 133 -10.48 -8.41 -0.78
CA LYS A 133 -9.19 -7.78 -1.01
C LYS A 133 -8.33 -7.77 0.24
N ASN A 134 -8.88 -7.34 1.37
CA ASN A 134 -8.12 -7.24 2.61
C ASN A 134 -7.75 -8.61 3.19
N ILE A 135 -8.59 -9.65 3.01
CA ILE A 135 -8.19 -11.05 3.28
C ILE A 135 -6.96 -11.40 2.42
N GLY A 136 -6.98 -11.07 1.14
CA GLY A 136 -5.85 -11.29 0.24
C GLY A 136 -4.59 -10.52 0.64
N GLY A 137 -4.73 -9.34 1.22
CA GLY A 137 -3.61 -8.51 1.69
C GLY A 137 -2.98 -8.95 3.01
N LEU A 138 -3.64 -9.82 3.79
CA LEU A 138 -3.15 -10.29 5.09
C LEU A 138 -1.74 -10.89 5.04
N PRO A 139 -1.42 -11.83 4.13
CA PRO A 139 -0.08 -12.41 4.08
C PRO A 139 0.98 -11.34 3.83
N CYS A 140 0.71 -10.36 2.97
CA CYS A 140 1.63 -9.25 2.75
C CYS A 140 1.91 -8.49 4.04
N ALA A 141 0.89 -8.12 4.79
CA ALA A 141 1.03 -7.32 6.00
C ALA A 141 1.87 -8.00 7.10
N TYR A 142 1.75 -9.32 7.24
CA TYR A 142 2.37 -10.06 8.34
C TYR A 142 3.64 -10.83 7.96
N VAL A 143 3.82 -11.16 6.69
CA VAL A 143 4.91 -12.02 6.22
C VAL A 143 6.00 -11.24 5.49
N PHE A 144 5.71 -10.00 5.05
CA PHE A 144 6.65 -9.19 4.27
C PHE A 144 8.02 -9.06 4.94
N MET A 145 8.06 -8.64 6.22
CA MET A 145 9.32 -8.44 6.94
C MET A 145 10.09 -9.75 7.13
N ALA A 146 9.38 -10.88 7.26
CA ALA A 146 10.02 -12.19 7.35
C ALA A 146 10.65 -12.63 6.01
N LEU A 147 10.01 -12.31 4.87
CA LEU A 147 10.58 -12.53 3.54
C LEU A 147 11.78 -11.59 3.28
N PHE A 148 11.68 -10.36 3.76
CA PHE A 148 12.77 -9.38 3.65
C PHE A 148 14.02 -9.84 4.43
N ALA A 149 13.81 -10.35 5.66
CA ALA A 149 14.87 -10.93 6.47
C ALA A 149 15.50 -12.16 5.79
N ASP A 150 14.69 -13.06 5.20
CA ASP A 150 15.21 -14.22 4.45
C ASP A 150 16.09 -13.77 3.26
N CYS A 151 15.76 -12.66 2.61
CA CYS A 151 16.59 -12.13 1.51
C CYS A 151 17.91 -11.51 2.04
N LEU A 152 17.88 -10.90 3.23
CA LEU A 152 19.09 -10.40 3.88
C LEU A 152 20.01 -11.55 4.33
N ASP A 153 19.45 -12.62 4.90
CA ASP A 153 20.21 -13.80 5.25
C ASP A 153 20.84 -14.44 4.01
N HIS A 154 20.11 -14.50 2.88
CA HIS A 154 20.68 -14.96 1.61
C HIS A 154 21.83 -14.08 1.13
N LEU A 155 21.70 -12.77 1.26
CA LEU A 155 22.77 -11.81 0.90
C LEU A 155 24.00 -12.02 1.78
N GLU A 156 23.82 -12.19 3.10
CA GLU A 156 24.90 -12.48 4.04
C GLU A 156 25.59 -13.82 3.71
N TRP A 157 24.81 -14.87 3.43
CA TRP A 157 25.37 -16.16 3.02
C TRP A 157 26.29 -16.06 1.79
N LYS A 158 25.88 -15.21 0.83
CA LYS A 158 26.58 -15.05 -0.46
C LYS A 158 27.79 -14.14 -0.39
N SER A 159 27.73 -13.08 0.42
CA SER A 159 28.73 -11.99 0.44
C SER A 159 29.58 -11.93 1.71
N ASP A 160 29.25 -12.74 2.72
CA ASP A 160 29.82 -12.67 4.07
C ASP A 160 29.66 -11.29 4.74
N ILE A 161 28.67 -10.50 4.30
CA ILE A 161 28.45 -9.14 4.78
C ILE A 161 26.98 -9.00 5.17
N ARG A 162 26.71 -8.56 6.39
CA ARG A 162 25.38 -8.25 6.88
C ARG A 162 25.08 -6.77 6.69
N LEU A 163 24.00 -6.43 5.98
CA LEU A 163 23.66 -5.06 5.58
C LEU A 163 22.26 -4.63 6.01
N ASP A 164 21.79 -5.08 7.18
CA ASP A 164 20.45 -4.83 7.68
C ASP A 164 20.13 -3.32 7.76
N GLY A 165 21.06 -2.53 8.32
CA GLY A 165 20.89 -1.08 8.48
C GLY A 165 20.76 -0.34 7.14
N ALA A 166 21.62 -0.65 6.17
CA ALA A 166 21.57 -0.04 4.84
C ALA A 166 20.30 -0.47 4.08
N ALA A 167 19.91 -1.75 4.19
CA ALA A 167 18.72 -2.27 3.56
C ALA A 167 17.44 -1.63 4.11
N MET A 168 17.32 -1.49 5.43
CA MET A 168 16.20 -0.80 6.07
C MET A 168 16.17 0.69 5.75
N SER A 169 17.33 1.32 5.57
CA SER A 169 17.40 2.72 5.14
C SER A 169 16.79 2.91 3.75
N ILE A 170 17.11 2.04 2.79
CA ILE A 170 16.51 2.08 1.44
C ILE A 170 14.99 1.85 1.51
N TYR A 171 14.55 0.86 2.30
CA TYR A 171 13.13 0.60 2.53
C TYR A 171 12.41 1.85 3.03
N ASN A 172 12.95 2.54 4.03
CA ASN A 172 12.34 3.76 4.58
C ASN A 172 12.36 4.92 3.58
N ILE A 173 13.43 5.07 2.79
CA ILE A 173 13.51 6.08 1.72
C ILE A 173 12.39 5.84 0.70
N ILE A 174 12.20 4.60 0.25
CA ILE A 174 11.11 4.26 -0.68
C ILE A 174 9.76 4.60 -0.04
N ALA A 175 9.52 4.20 1.22
CA ALA A 175 8.25 4.43 1.91
C ALA A 175 7.89 5.92 1.96
N VAL A 176 8.83 6.78 2.37
CA VAL A 176 8.59 8.22 2.52
C VAL A 176 8.51 8.93 1.17
N ALA A 177 9.44 8.64 0.26
CA ALA A 177 9.50 9.28 -1.04
C ALA A 177 8.24 8.98 -1.87
N MET A 178 7.74 7.75 -1.83
CA MET A 178 6.56 7.34 -2.60
C MET A 178 5.29 8.07 -2.15
N VAL A 179 5.15 8.40 -0.86
CA VAL A 179 3.99 9.18 -0.40
C VAL A 179 3.96 10.56 -1.08
N GLY A 180 5.09 11.27 -1.10
CA GLY A 180 5.18 12.58 -1.76
C GLY A 180 4.97 12.51 -3.27
N ILE A 181 5.65 11.57 -3.94
CA ILE A 181 5.57 11.37 -5.39
C ILE A 181 4.12 11.01 -5.79
N MET A 182 3.50 10.05 -5.13
CA MET A 182 2.15 9.60 -5.47
C MET A 182 1.08 10.65 -5.15
N THR A 183 1.28 11.48 -4.13
CA THR A 183 0.42 12.66 -3.89
C THR A 183 0.49 13.63 -5.07
N GLY A 184 1.69 13.92 -5.56
CA GLY A 184 1.87 14.76 -6.76
C GLY A 184 1.23 14.14 -8.01
N VAL A 185 1.44 12.84 -8.23
CA VAL A 185 0.84 12.09 -9.36
C VAL A 185 -0.69 12.10 -9.27
N PHE A 186 -1.26 11.85 -8.10
CA PHE A 186 -2.70 11.85 -7.92
C PHE A 186 -3.33 13.21 -8.21
N ASN A 187 -2.76 14.29 -7.67
CA ASN A 187 -3.21 15.64 -7.93
C ASN A 187 -3.08 16.03 -9.42
N TRP A 188 -1.99 15.61 -10.07
CA TRP A 188 -1.80 15.81 -11.51
C TRP A 188 -2.85 15.06 -12.34
N LEU A 189 -3.16 13.82 -11.98
CA LEU A 189 -4.21 13.02 -12.63
C LEU A 189 -5.59 13.68 -12.47
N LEU A 190 -5.92 14.17 -11.28
CA LEU A 190 -7.17 14.88 -11.04
C LEU A 190 -7.27 16.18 -11.86
N ALA A 191 -6.19 16.95 -11.88
CA ALA A 191 -6.14 18.22 -12.64
C ALA A 191 -6.29 17.98 -14.14
N THR A 192 -5.62 16.97 -14.70
CA THR A 192 -5.71 16.63 -16.14
C THR A 192 -7.06 16.02 -16.51
N ALA A 193 -7.73 15.35 -15.57
CA ALA A 193 -9.08 14.84 -15.76
C ALA A 193 -10.17 15.92 -15.71
N GLY A 194 -9.84 17.13 -15.24
CA GLY A 194 -10.76 18.25 -15.13
C GLY A 194 -11.51 18.29 -13.79
N TYR A 195 -10.86 17.85 -12.70
CA TYR A 195 -11.43 17.92 -11.35
C TYR A 195 -11.75 19.36 -10.96
N ILE A 196 -12.95 19.59 -10.47
CA ILE A 196 -13.40 20.87 -9.96
C ILE A 196 -13.61 20.76 -8.45
N ALA A 197 -12.88 21.59 -7.70
CA ALA A 197 -13.00 21.61 -6.24
C ALA A 197 -14.38 22.10 -5.82
N PRO A 198 -14.96 21.56 -4.73
CA PRO A 198 -16.22 22.07 -4.18
C PRO A 198 -16.13 23.56 -3.84
N ILE A 199 -17.16 24.30 -4.19
CA ILE A 199 -17.24 25.74 -3.95
C ILE A 199 -18.31 25.97 -2.89
N ALA A 200 -17.96 26.70 -1.83
CA ALA A 200 -18.96 27.24 -0.90
C ALA A 200 -19.62 28.45 -1.53
N ALA A 201 -20.94 28.50 -1.53
CA ALA A 201 -21.71 29.61 -2.07
C ALA A 201 -22.81 30.06 -1.10
N GLU A 202 -22.99 31.35 -0.99
CA GLU A 202 -24.03 31.95 -0.14
C GLU A 202 -25.44 31.75 -0.71
N SER A 203 -25.56 31.48 -2.02
CA SER A 203 -26.84 31.18 -2.68
C SER A 203 -26.67 30.21 -3.84
N ALA A 204 -27.75 29.50 -4.21
CA ALA A 204 -27.78 28.60 -5.36
C ALA A 204 -27.42 29.32 -6.69
N GLU A 205 -27.79 30.58 -6.82
CA GLU A 205 -27.51 31.39 -8.02
C GLU A 205 -26.04 31.77 -8.12
N ALA A 206 -25.42 32.15 -6.98
CA ALA A 206 -23.96 32.39 -6.92
C ALA A 206 -23.15 31.14 -7.21
N ALA A 207 -23.58 29.98 -6.71
CA ALA A 207 -22.97 28.69 -7.02
C ALA A 207 -23.09 28.37 -8.52
N ALA A 208 -24.26 28.50 -9.10
CA ALA A 208 -24.52 28.23 -10.51
C ALA A 208 -23.71 29.15 -11.43
N SER A 209 -23.56 30.43 -11.11
CA SER A 209 -22.75 31.39 -11.90
C SER A 209 -21.26 31.03 -11.86
N THR A 210 -20.75 30.65 -10.70
CA THR A 210 -19.35 30.26 -10.54
C THR A 210 -19.04 28.95 -11.26
N LEU A 211 -19.96 27.98 -11.24
CA LEU A 211 -19.80 26.70 -11.96
C LEU A 211 -19.91 26.89 -13.47
N ALA A 212 -20.81 27.72 -13.94
CA ALA A 212 -20.92 28.07 -15.37
C ALA A 212 -19.63 28.74 -15.88
N ALA A 213 -18.99 29.60 -15.06
CA ALA A 213 -17.70 30.22 -15.38
C ALA A 213 -16.59 29.20 -15.50
N ASN A 214 -16.69 28.04 -14.83
CA ASN A 214 -15.75 26.93 -14.92
C ASN A 214 -16.15 25.85 -15.96
N GLY A 215 -17.13 26.11 -16.81
CA GLY A 215 -17.55 25.24 -17.91
C GLY A 215 -18.64 24.22 -17.57
N TRP A 216 -19.28 24.32 -16.39
CA TRP A 216 -20.42 23.48 -16.00
C TRP A 216 -21.75 24.15 -16.41
N THR A 217 -22.71 23.35 -16.84
CA THR A 217 -24.05 23.88 -17.11
C THR A 217 -24.77 24.21 -15.80
N ALA A 218 -25.49 25.32 -15.76
CA ALA A 218 -26.21 25.77 -14.58
C ALA A 218 -27.18 24.73 -13.99
N GLN A 219 -27.72 23.87 -14.84
CA GLN A 219 -28.64 22.79 -14.45
C GLN A 219 -27.94 21.69 -13.64
N VAL A 220 -26.77 21.27 -14.07
CA VAL A 220 -25.95 20.29 -13.32
C VAL A 220 -25.50 20.90 -11.98
N ALA A 221 -25.21 22.18 -11.96
CA ALA A 221 -24.83 22.90 -10.75
C ALA A 221 -25.93 22.90 -9.69
N LEU A 222 -27.18 23.17 -10.10
CA LEU A 222 -28.32 23.21 -9.19
C LEU A 222 -28.68 21.83 -8.60
N GLU A 223 -28.59 20.77 -9.40
CA GLU A 223 -28.84 19.40 -8.95
C GLU A 223 -27.78 18.88 -7.96
N SER A 224 -26.59 19.49 -7.96
CA SER A 224 -25.47 19.11 -7.12
C SER A 224 -25.40 19.85 -5.77
N LEU A 225 -26.31 20.79 -5.52
CA LEU A 225 -26.32 21.59 -4.29
C LEU A 225 -26.77 20.73 -3.10
N LYS A 226 -25.93 20.65 -2.07
CA LYS A 226 -26.29 20.08 -0.76
C LYS A 226 -26.08 21.15 0.33
N PRO A 227 -27.04 21.35 1.26
CA PRO A 227 -26.80 22.19 2.42
C PRO A 227 -25.77 21.56 3.33
N ALA A 228 -24.75 22.33 3.72
CA ALA A 228 -23.82 21.94 4.78
C ALA A 228 -24.48 22.12 6.15
N ALA A 229 -23.90 21.47 7.18
CA ALA A 229 -24.43 21.50 8.55
C ALA A 229 -24.49 22.92 9.17
N ASP A 230 -23.75 23.86 8.64
CA ASP A 230 -23.69 25.28 9.02
C ASP A 230 -24.65 26.18 8.24
N GLY A 231 -25.49 25.61 7.37
CA GLY A 231 -26.40 26.33 6.52
C GLY A 231 -25.81 26.97 5.27
N VAL A 232 -24.51 26.83 5.06
CA VAL A 232 -23.84 27.23 3.82
C VAL A 232 -24.10 26.18 2.74
N LEU A 233 -24.49 26.61 1.55
CA LEU A 233 -24.66 25.72 0.41
C LEU A 233 -23.29 25.25 -0.07
N THR A 234 -22.97 23.99 0.18
CA THR A 234 -21.80 23.35 -0.42
C THR A 234 -22.20 22.69 -1.72
N VAL A 235 -21.55 23.07 -2.79
CA VAL A 235 -21.77 22.43 -4.09
C VAL A 235 -21.06 21.07 -4.07
N ALA A 236 -21.82 20.02 -3.78
CA ALA A 236 -21.39 18.64 -4.02
C ALA A 236 -21.58 18.38 -5.52
N MET A 237 -20.55 18.59 -6.29
CA MET A 237 -20.64 18.49 -7.74
C MET A 237 -20.61 17.04 -8.21
N ALA A 238 -21.48 16.69 -9.16
CA ALA A 238 -21.25 15.59 -10.04
C ALA A 238 -19.99 15.90 -10.84
N GLN A 239 -18.93 15.14 -10.61
CA GLN A 239 -17.69 15.30 -11.35
C GLN A 239 -17.83 14.73 -12.77
N PRO A 240 -17.06 15.21 -13.76
CA PRO A 240 -17.00 14.60 -15.08
C PRO A 240 -16.70 13.11 -15.03
N ASP A 241 -17.18 12.35 -16.00
CA ASP A 241 -16.89 10.89 -16.10
C ASP A 241 -15.40 10.59 -16.13
N SER A 242 -14.59 11.45 -16.74
CA SER A 242 -13.13 11.37 -16.72
C SER A 242 -12.54 11.41 -15.33
N VAL A 243 -13.06 12.29 -14.45
CA VAL A 243 -12.64 12.41 -13.06
C VAL A 243 -13.09 11.20 -12.26
N ASN A 244 -14.34 10.77 -12.41
CA ASN A 244 -14.87 9.58 -11.73
C ASN A 244 -14.10 8.32 -12.13
N TRP A 245 -13.69 8.21 -13.39
CA TRP A 245 -12.85 7.12 -13.86
C TRP A 245 -11.45 7.16 -13.21
N VAL A 246 -10.80 8.33 -13.18
CA VAL A 246 -9.48 8.50 -12.53
C VAL A 246 -9.54 8.17 -11.05
N ILE A 247 -10.57 8.63 -10.35
CA ILE A 247 -10.77 8.34 -8.91
C ILE A 247 -10.97 6.84 -8.70
N SER A 248 -11.83 6.20 -9.50
CA SER A 248 -12.09 4.75 -9.41
C SER A 248 -10.84 3.94 -9.74
N PHE A 249 -10.09 4.37 -10.76
CA PHE A 249 -8.82 3.75 -11.12
C PHE A 249 -7.78 3.88 -9.99
N ALA A 250 -7.61 5.05 -9.42
CA ALA A 250 -6.67 5.30 -8.31
C ALA A 250 -7.04 4.51 -7.05
N PHE A 251 -8.35 4.43 -6.73
CA PHE A 251 -8.82 3.78 -5.49
C PHE A 251 -8.82 2.25 -5.58
N VAL A 252 -9.27 1.66 -6.70
CA VAL A 252 -9.43 0.21 -6.84
C VAL A 252 -8.83 -0.37 -8.12
N GLY A 253 -8.85 0.37 -9.23
CA GLY A 253 -8.42 -0.15 -10.53
C GLY A 253 -6.92 -0.46 -10.54
N LEU A 254 -6.09 0.44 -10.03
CA LEU A 254 -4.65 0.24 -9.97
C LEU A 254 -4.25 -0.96 -9.11
N GLU A 255 -5.01 -1.24 -8.05
CA GLU A 255 -4.76 -2.36 -7.16
C GLU A 255 -4.93 -3.73 -7.84
N VAL A 256 -5.76 -3.83 -8.89
CA VAL A 256 -5.86 -5.05 -9.71
C VAL A 256 -4.52 -5.33 -10.39
N PHE A 257 -3.95 -4.32 -11.03
CA PHE A 257 -2.67 -4.46 -11.73
C PHE A 257 -1.51 -4.68 -10.77
N THR A 258 -1.45 -3.91 -9.68
CA THR A 258 -0.40 -4.09 -8.66
C THR A 258 -0.48 -5.47 -8.02
N GLY A 259 -1.67 -5.99 -7.72
CA GLY A 259 -1.84 -7.35 -7.19
C GLY A 259 -1.31 -8.43 -8.12
N ILE A 260 -1.60 -8.33 -9.42
CA ILE A 260 -1.08 -9.27 -10.43
C ILE A 260 0.44 -9.16 -10.54
N ILE A 261 0.98 -7.94 -10.65
CA ILE A 261 2.43 -7.72 -10.77
C ILE A 261 3.17 -8.25 -9.53
N LEU A 262 2.63 -8.00 -8.33
CA LEU A 262 3.21 -8.48 -7.07
C LEU A 262 3.19 -10.01 -6.98
N ALA A 263 2.12 -10.67 -7.43
CA ALA A 263 2.08 -12.13 -7.53
C ALA A 263 3.16 -12.66 -8.50
N VAL A 264 3.39 -11.97 -9.63
CA VAL A 264 4.43 -12.33 -10.60
C VAL A 264 5.84 -12.12 -10.01
N ILE A 265 6.09 -11.01 -9.31
CA ILE A 265 7.38 -10.77 -8.64
C ILE A 265 7.67 -11.87 -7.63
N LEU A 266 6.67 -12.24 -6.80
CA LEU A 266 6.82 -13.34 -5.84
C LEU A 266 7.05 -14.70 -6.52
N TRP A 267 6.55 -14.90 -7.73
CA TRP A 267 6.85 -16.11 -8.50
C TRP A 267 8.35 -16.26 -8.77
N PHE A 268 9.07 -15.16 -8.99
CA PHE A 268 10.51 -15.16 -9.18
C PHE A 268 11.32 -15.15 -7.88
N LEU A 269 10.70 -14.87 -6.73
CA LEU A 269 11.33 -14.83 -5.42
C LEU A 269 11.42 -16.25 -4.83
N ASN A 270 12.45 -16.99 -5.15
CA ASN A 270 12.61 -18.39 -4.72
C ASN A 270 13.55 -18.56 -3.51
N VAL A 271 13.78 -17.53 -2.72
CA VAL A 271 14.71 -17.54 -1.58
C VAL A 271 14.40 -18.64 -0.56
N GLU A 272 13.12 -18.88 -0.25
CA GLU A 272 12.70 -19.87 0.76
C GLU A 272 13.16 -21.32 0.50
N LYS A 273 13.50 -21.66 -0.75
CA LYS A 273 13.86 -23.05 -1.07
C LYS A 273 15.14 -23.53 -0.37
N ASN A 274 16.09 -22.62 -0.18
CA ASN A 274 17.41 -22.94 0.34
C ASN A 274 17.70 -22.24 1.68
N ILE A 275 16.84 -21.33 2.12
CA ILE A 275 17.11 -20.44 3.25
C ILE A 275 17.47 -21.18 4.54
N ALA A 276 16.82 -22.31 4.84
CA ALA A 276 17.10 -23.09 6.03
C ALA A 276 18.57 -23.60 6.06
N LYS A 277 19.07 -24.06 4.90
CA LYS A 277 20.45 -24.52 4.75
C LYS A 277 21.43 -23.34 4.83
N GLU A 278 21.10 -22.24 4.17
CA GLU A 278 21.92 -21.03 4.17
C GLU A 278 22.07 -20.45 5.59
N GLN A 279 20.99 -20.42 6.37
CA GLN A 279 21.00 -20.00 7.78
C GLN A 279 21.85 -20.94 8.68
N GLU A 280 21.83 -22.25 8.43
CA GLU A 280 22.68 -23.18 9.15
C GLU A 280 24.18 -22.96 8.83
N GLU A 281 24.50 -22.69 7.57
CA GLU A 281 25.87 -22.39 7.13
C GLU A 281 26.37 -21.05 7.71
N ILE A 282 25.52 -20.00 7.77
CA ILE A 282 25.84 -18.72 8.43
C ILE A 282 26.15 -18.94 9.91
N LYS A 283 25.29 -19.66 10.62
CA LYS A 283 25.52 -19.98 12.05
C LYS A 283 26.86 -20.72 12.28
N ALA A 284 27.15 -21.68 11.43
CA ALA A 284 28.40 -22.44 11.52
C ALA A 284 29.64 -21.57 11.26
N ARG A 285 29.54 -20.53 10.40
CA ARG A 285 30.60 -19.53 10.21
C ARG A 285 30.79 -18.65 11.45
N HIS A 286 29.71 -18.05 11.96
CA HIS A 286 29.77 -17.21 13.15
C HIS A 286 30.32 -17.97 14.39
N GLU A 287 29.95 -19.25 14.57
CA GLU A 287 30.50 -20.06 15.63
C GLU A 287 31.99 -20.32 15.49
N LYS A 288 32.51 -20.45 14.27
CA LYS A 288 33.94 -20.61 14.04
C LYS A 288 34.71 -19.32 14.31
N GLU A 289 34.17 -18.18 13.86
CA GLU A 289 34.77 -16.86 14.11
C GLU A 289 34.81 -16.53 15.59
N ALA A 290 33.73 -16.85 16.34
CA ALA A 290 33.68 -16.64 17.79
C ALA A 290 34.66 -17.52 18.59
N ARG A 291 35.19 -18.60 18.00
CA ARG A 291 36.18 -19.51 18.62
C ARG A 291 37.62 -19.21 18.23
N ALA A 292 37.82 -18.37 17.19
CA ALA A 292 39.15 -17.96 16.72
C ALA A 292 39.65 -16.70 17.40
#